data_86d554aa8d4380fd7ad20a656317fe8a
#
_entry.id   86d554aa8d4380fd7ad20a656317fe8a
#
_cell.length_a   1.000
_cell.length_b   1.000
_cell.length_c   1.000
_cell.angle_alpha   90.00
_cell.angle_beta   90.00
_cell.angle_gamma   90.00
#
_symmetry.space_group_name_H-M   'P 1'
#
loop_
_entity.id
_entity.type
_entity.pdbx_description
1 polymer ?
#
loop_
_entity_poly.entity_id
_entity_poly.type
_entity_poly.pdbx_seq_one_letter_code
_entity_poly.pdbx_strand_id
1 'polypeptide(L)'
;LRHWLADDSWSLARSAVVGDRDTDMQLAANLGVRGFRIGPCGQGWAAIAHDLLDAPRIAEVTRATGETSIRVRVDLDAGAAADIHSGLGFFDHMLEQIARHANIDLRLHCDGDIHVDEHHTIEDSALAFGEAMRKAWLADGLRSGAGWNLIAQQVFVMPVLRRMPDGQVRTGAGDTWG
;
A
#
# COMPACT_ATOMS: atom_id res chain seq x y z
N LEU A 1 28.16 -4.50 -13.61
CA LEU A 1 26.70 -4.63 -13.42
C LEU A 1 26.30 -5.97 -12.78
N ARG A 2 26.82 -7.13 -13.23
CA ARG A 2 26.49 -8.45 -12.66
C ARG A 2 26.71 -8.53 -11.15
N HIS A 3 27.75 -7.91 -10.62
CA HIS A 3 28.02 -7.85 -9.18
C HIS A 3 26.90 -7.11 -8.41
N TRP A 4 26.41 -6.01 -8.97
CA TRP A 4 25.33 -5.22 -8.36
C TRP A 4 23.97 -5.93 -8.41
N LEU A 5 23.71 -6.69 -9.49
CA LEU A 5 22.46 -7.45 -9.65
C LEU A 5 22.39 -8.70 -8.76
N ALA A 6 23.54 -9.15 -8.24
CA ALA A 6 23.61 -10.26 -7.28
C ALA A 6 23.44 -9.83 -5.82
N ASP A 7 23.33 -8.52 -5.56
CA ASP A 7 23.15 -7.97 -4.23
C ASP A 7 21.66 -7.72 -3.99
N ASP A 8 21.07 -8.46 -3.04
CA ASP A 8 19.66 -8.36 -2.65
C ASP A 8 19.27 -6.99 -2.07
N SER A 9 20.25 -6.09 -1.86
CA SER A 9 20.00 -4.70 -1.44
C SER A 9 19.38 -3.82 -2.52
N TRP A 10 19.38 -4.28 -3.79
CA TRP A 10 18.84 -3.53 -4.93
C TRP A 10 17.41 -3.92 -5.26
N SER A 11 16.53 -2.94 -5.35
CA SER A 11 15.17 -3.14 -5.81
C SER A 11 15.06 -2.73 -7.28
N LEU A 12 14.92 -3.70 -8.19
CA LEU A 12 14.68 -3.41 -9.62
C LEU A 12 13.40 -2.62 -9.84
N ALA A 13 12.36 -2.90 -9.06
CA ALA A 13 11.09 -2.17 -9.13
C ALA A 13 11.23 -0.67 -8.77
N ARG A 14 12.27 -0.33 -7.98
CA ARG A 14 12.58 1.03 -7.54
C ARG A 14 13.76 1.65 -8.27
N SER A 15 14.26 0.97 -9.29
CA SER A 15 15.40 1.42 -10.09
C SER A 15 14.96 1.96 -11.44
N ALA A 16 15.73 2.87 -11.97
CA ALA A 16 15.52 3.43 -13.28
C ALA A 16 16.88 3.65 -13.96
N VAL A 17 16.90 3.60 -15.30
CA VAL A 17 18.04 4.02 -16.12
C VAL A 17 17.69 5.35 -16.77
N VAL A 18 18.56 6.33 -16.64
CA VAL A 18 18.45 7.62 -17.34
C VAL A 18 19.65 7.75 -18.26
N GLY A 19 19.40 7.99 -19.54
CA GLY A 19 20.48 8.11 -20.53
C GLY A 19 20.01 8.77 -21.81
N ASP A 20 20.98 9.18 -22.64
CA ASP A 20 20.71 9.87 -23.90
C ASP A 20 20.80 8.95 -25.14
N ARG A 21 21.24 7.69 -24.94
CA ARG A 21 21.52 6.74 -26.02
C ARG A 21 20.51 5.60 -26.07
N ASP A 22 20.41 4.99 -27.27
CA ASP A 22 19.60 3.78 -27.44
C ASP A 22 20.11 2.61 -26.58
N THR A 23 21.43 2.55 -26.37
CA THR A 23 22.06 1.55 -25.50
C THR A 23 21.59 1.64 -24.04
N ASP A 24 21.27 2.85 -23.57
CA ASP A 24 20.77 3.05 -22.21
C ASP A 24 19.33 2.54 -22.08
N MET A 25 18.51 2.80 -23.09
CA MET A 25 17.15 2.27 -23.16
C MET A 25 17.14 0.74 -23.30
N GLN A 26 18.07 0.19 -24.07
CA GLN A 26 18.27 -1.25 -24.18
C GLN A 26 18.68 -1.86 -22.82
N LEU A 27 19.56 -1.16 -22.10
CA LEU A 27 19.95 -1.58 -20.74
C LEU A 27 18.76 -1.59 -19.79
N ALA A 28 17.91 -0.56 -19.81
CA ALA A 28 16.69 -0.51 -19.02
C ALA A 28 15.77 -1.70 -19.32
N ALA A 29 15.54 -1.96 -20.60
CA ALA A 29 14.72 -3.09 -21.06
C ALA A 29 15.29 -4.45 -20.61
N ASN A 30 16.61 -4.64 -20.74
CA ASN A 30 17.29 -5.86 -20.35
C ASN A 30 17.27 -6.11 -18.84
N LEU A 31 17.23 -5.04 -18.04
CA LEU A 31 17.15 -5.09 -16.59
C LEU A 31 15.69 -5.19 -16.08
N GLY A 32 14.69 -4.97 -16.95
CA GLY A 32 13.28 -4.90 -16.54
C GLY A 32 12.97 -3.69 -15.67
N VAL A 33 13.72 -2.59 -15.83
CA VAL A 33 13.52 -1.34 -15.08
C VAL A 33 12.99 -0.23 -15.99
N ARG A 34 12.48 0.86 -15.40
CA ARG A 34 12.06 2.04 -16.18
C ARG A 34 13.26 2.70 -16.87
N GLY A 35 13.12 3.03 -18.17
CA GLY A 35 14.10 3.78 -18.92
C GLY A 35 13.60 5.19 -19.22
N PHE A 36 14.39 6.20 -18.95
CA PHE A 36 14.09 7.59 -19.26
C PHE A 36 15.15 8.14 -20.22
N ARG A 37 14.69 8.55 -21.42
CA ARG A 37 15.57 9.19 -22.37
C ARG A 37 15.68 10.68 -22.06
N ILE A 38 16.91 11.18 -21.88
CA ILE A 38 17.21 12.59 -21.68
C ILE A 38 17.82 13.19 -22.96
N GLY A 39 17.57 14.45 -23.22
CA GLY A 39 18.18 15.18 -24.33
C GLY A 39 17.18 15.87 -25.23
N PRO A 40 17.63 16.38 -26.42
CA PRO A 40 16.78 17.17 -27.32
C PRO A 40 15.53 16.45 -27.83
N CYS A 41 15.59 15.12 -27.96
CA CYS A 41 14.49 14.27 -28.37
C CYS A 41 13.87 13.46 -27.23
N GLY A 42 14.25 13.75 -25.98
CA GLY A 42 13.82 13.06 -24.78
C GLY A 42 13.15 13.98 -23.77
N GLN A 43 12.95 13.45 -22.56
CA GLN A 43 12.43 14.21 -21.44
C GLN A 43 13.50 15.12 -20.84
N GLY A 44 13.07 16.27 -20.28
CA GLY A 44 13.93 17.07 -19.42
C GLY A 44 14.01 16.50 -17.99
N TRP A 45 15.03 16.87 -17.24
CA TRP A 45 15.19 16.41 -15.84
C TRP A 45 13.98 16.67 -14.96
N ALA A 46 13.29 17.81 -15.16
CA ALA A 46 12.09 18.15 -14.39
C ALA A 46 10.95 17.15 -14.65
N ALA A 47 10.76 16.73 -15.92
CA ALA A 47 9.74 15.74 -16.27
C ALA A 47 10.11 14.35 -15.72
N ILE A 48 11.38 13.96 -15.81
CA ILE A 48 11.87 12.70 -15.24
C ILE A 48 11.70 12.70 -13.71
N ALA A 49 12.03 13.81 -13.05
CA ALA A 49 11.84 13.94 -11.61
C ALA A 49 10.35 13.85 -11.24
N HIS A 50 9.48 14.51 -12.01
CA HIS A 50 8.03 14.40 -11.85
C HIS A 50 7.56 12.94 -12.00
N ASP A 51 7.94 12.27 -13.08
CA ASP A 51 7.57 10.86 -13.32
C ASP A 51 8.09 9.90 -12.24
N LEU A 52 9.23 10.22 -11.63
CA LEU A 52 9.84 9.40 -10.59
C LEU A 52 9.33 9.73 -9.18
N LEU A 53 8.98 10.98 -8.91
CA LEU A 53 8.64 11.48 -7.57
C LEU A 53 7.13 11.68 -7.38
N ASP A 54 6.39 11.95 -8.45
CA ASP A 54 4.97 12.30 -8.40
C ASP A 54 4.08 11.20 -9.00
N ALA A 55 4.61 9.98 -9.14
CA ALA A 55 3.80 8.84 -9.52
C ALA A 55 2.60 8.70 -8.56
N PRO A 56 1.37 8.56 -9.06
CA PRO A 56 0.19 8.45 -8.22
C PRO A 56 0.32 7.27 -7.24
N ARG A 57 0.14 7.54 -5.96
CA ARG A 57 0.17 6.51 -4.91
C ARG A 57 -1.22 5.94 -4.71
N ILE A 58 -1.69 5.25 -5.75
CA ILE A 58 -3.02 4.66 -5.80
C ILE A 58 -2.89 3.14 -5.85
N ALA A 59 -3.73 2.47 -5.09
CA ALA A 59 -3.88 1.02 -5.21
C ALA A 59 -5.33 0.60 -5.03
N GLU A 60 -5.68 -0.45 -5.74
CA GLU A 60 -6.95 -1.15 -5.57
C GLU A 60 -6.67 -2.62 -5.24
N VAL A 61 -7.42 -3.15 -4.28
CA VAL A 61 -7.38 -4.56 -3.87
C VAL A 61 -8.80 -5.09 -3.87
N THR A 62 -8.98 -6.23 -4.47
CA THR A 62 -10.20 -7.02 -4.35
C THR A 62 -9.86 -8.34 -3.67
N ARG A 63 -10.63 -8.69 -2.65
CA ARG A 63 -10.49 -9.93 -1.90
C ARG A 63 -11.86 -10.59 -1.79
N ALA A 64 -11.91 -11.88 -2.05
CA ALA A 64 -13.11 -12.69 -1.86
C ALA A 64 -12.74 -13.97 -1.10
N THR A 65 -13.53 -14.30 -0.10
CA THR A 65 -13.48 -15.55 0.67
C THR A 65 -14.82 -16.27 0.56
N GLY A 66 -15.07 -17.29 1.38
CA GLY A 66 -16.39 -17.91 1.50
C GLY A 66 -17.40 -17.03 2.23
N GLU A 67 -16.90 -16.12 3.07
CA GLU A 67 -17.68 -15.29 4.01
C GLU A 67 -17.75 -13.83 3.60
N THR A 68 -16.80 -13.34 2.81
CA THR A 68 -16.69 -11.91 2.48
C THR A 68 -16.34 -11.65 1.02
N SER A 69 -16.85 -10.52 0.49
CA SER A 69 -16.42 -9.95 -0.80
C SER A 69 -16.06 -8.47 -0.60
N ILE A 70 -14.82 -8.13 -0.84
CA ILE A 70 -14.26 -6.84 -0.44
C ILE A 70 -13.58 -6.17 -1.63
N ARG A 71 -13.82 -4.87 -1.78
CA ARG A 71 -13.07 -4.00 -2.67
C ARG A 71 -12.57 -2.79 -1.88
N VAL A 72 -11.28 -2.55 -1.95
CA VAL A 72 -10.62 -1.41 -1.31
C VAL A 72 -9.85 -0.63 -2.36
N ARG A 73 -10.02 0.69 -2.39
CA ARG A 73 -9.19 1.62 -3.15
C ARG A 73 -8.62 2.66 -2.18
N VAL A 74 -7.33 2.86 -2.26
CA VAL A 74 -6.60 3.89 -1.51
C VAL A 74 -5.90 4.81 -2.49
N ASP A 75 -6.02 6.12 -2.25
CA ASP A 75 -5.27 7.15 -2.95
C ASP A 75 -4.61 8.06 -1.90
N LEU A 76 -3.28 8.00 -1.82
CA LEU A 76 -2.52 8.68 -0.77
C LEU A 76 -2.31 10.17 -1.07
N ASP A 77 -2.67 10.64 -2.27
CA ASP A 77 -2.42 12.01 -2.73
C ASP A 77 -3.70 12.82 -2.99
N ALA A 78 -4.86 12.18 -3.00
CA ALA A 78 -6.13 12.83 -3.37
C ALA A 78 -6.74 13.72 -2.26
N GLY A 79 -6.19 13.69 -1.04
CA GLY A 79 -6.79 14.38 0.11
C GLY A 79 -7.87 13.56 0.81
N ALA A 80 -8.38 14.08 1.93
CA ALA A 80 -9.31 13.36 2.79
C ALA A 80 -10.68 13.17 2.12
N ALA A 81 -10.97 11.94 1.72
CA ALA A 81 -12.28 11.48 1.29
C ALA A 81 -12.53 10.06 1.81
N ALA A 82 -13.78 9.74 2.09
CA ALA A 82 -14.15 8.41 2.57
C ALA A 82 -15.48 7.97 1.95
N ASP A 83 -15.49 6.72 1.46
CA ASP A 83 -16.68 6.04 0.96
C ASP A 83 -16.59 4.59 1.48
N ILE A 84 -17.17 4.36 2.66
CA ILE A 84 -16.91 3.15 3.44
C ILE A 84 -18.23 2.49 3.81
N HIS A 85 -18.37 1.23 3.41
CA HIS A 85 -19.54 0.41 3.61
C HIS A 85 -19.14 -1.02 3.94
N SER A 86 -19.02 -1.35 5.22
CA SER A 86 -18.80 -2.72 5.71
C SER A 86 -20.08 -3.34 6.30
N GLY A 87 -21.12 -2.55 6.51
CA GLY A 87 -22.31 -2.94 7.24
C GLY A 87 -22.18 -2.80 8.76
N LEU A 88 -21.02 -2.42 9.27
CA LEU A 88 -20.72 -2.27 10.70
C LEU A 88 -20.42 -0.79 11.02
N GLY A 89 -21.42 -0.05 11.47
CA GLY A 89 -21.36 1.41 11.58
C GLY A 89 -20.22 1.94 12.44
N PHE A 90 -19.81 1.25 13.51
CA PHE A 90 -18.66 1.65 14.31
C PHE A 90 -17.34 1.43 13.56
N PHE A 91 -17.21 0.33 12.84
CA PHE A 91 -16.01 0.01 12.05
C PHE A 91 -15.87 0.99 10.89
N ASP A 92 -16.97 1.28 10.18
CA ASP A 92 -17.01 2.28 9.11
C ASP A 92 -16.54 3.65 9.62
N HIS A 93 -17.08 4.09 10.77
CA HIS A 93 -16.66 5.33 11.41
C HIS A 93 -15.16 5.37 11.74
N MET A 94 -14.59 4.28 12.25
CA MET A 94 -13.16 4.20 12.56
C MET A 94 -12.29 4.32 11.31
N LEU A 95 -12.68 3.68 10.22
CA LEU A 95 -11.99 3.79 8.93
C LEU A 95 -12.10 5.21 8.33
N GLU A 96 -13.26 5.86 8.47
CA GLU A 96 -13.45 7.27 8.09
C GLU A 96 -12.50 8.20 8.87
N GLN A 97 -12.31 7.95 10.18
CA GLN A 97 -11.35 8.73 10.98
C GLN A 97 -9.93 8.52 10.46
N ILE A 98 -9.56 7.30 10.08
CA ILE A 98 -8.25 7.03 9.47
C ILE A 98 -8.09 7.83 8.18
N ALA A 99 -9.05 7.78 7.26
CA ALA A 99 -9.02 8.52 6.01
C ALA A 99 -8.85 10.03 6.24
N ARG A 100 -9.63 10.57 7.17
CA ARG A 100 -9.60 12.00 7.53
C ARG A 100 -8.27 12.43 8.14
N HIS A 101 -7.78 11.69 9.13
CA HIS A 101 -6.56 12.08 9.84
C HIS A 101 -5.28 11.82 9.05
N ALA A 102 -5.28 10.78 8.20
CA ALA A 102 -4.18 10.51 7.30
C ALA A 102 -4.22 11.36 6.02
N ASN A 103 -5.31 12.11 5.79
CA ASN A 103 -5.54 12.92 4.59
C ASN A 103 -5.45 12.10 3.30
N ILE A 104 -6.14 10.96 3.24
CA ILE A 104 -6.18 10.05 2.09
C ILE A 104 -7.61 9.85 1.59
N ASP A 105 -7.79 9.51 0.30
CA ASP A 105 -9.06 8.98 -0.23
C ASP A 105 -9.09 7.46 0.02
N LEU A 106 -10.03 7.02 0.85
CA LEU A 106 -10.27 5.62 1.17
C LEU A 106 -11.69 5.23 0.74
N ARG A 107 -11.78 4.24 -0.15
CA ARG A 107 -13.04 3.60 -0.52
C ARG A 107 -12.96 2.13 -0.16
N LEU A 108 -13.90 1.68 0.66
CA LEU A 108 -13.98 0.30 1.11
C LEU A 108 -15.44 -0.18 1.07
N HIS A 109 -15.67 -1.20 0.29
CA HIS A 109 -16.96 -1.87 0.24
C HIS A 109 -16.75 -3.34 0.60
N CYS A 110 -17.45 -3.80 1.61
CA CYS A 110 -17.47 -5.19 2.05
C CYS A 110 -18.89 -5.70 2.08
N ASP A 111 -19.11 -6.81 1.40
CA ASP A 111 -20.31 -7.63 1.55
C ASP A 111 -19.91 -8.89 2.31
N GLY A 112 -20.28 -8.95 3.57
CA GLY A 112 -19.88 -10.00 4.51
C GLY A 112 -21.08 -10.62 5.23
N ASP A 113 -20.85 -11.79 5.81
CA ASP A 113 -21.83 -12.60 6.53
C ASP A 113 -22.11 -12.09 7.96
N ILE A 114 -22.26 -10.77 8.14
CA ILE A 114 -22.45 -10.10 9.44
C ILE A 114 -23.60 -10.66 10.30
N HIS A 115 -24.52 -11.39 9.67
CA HIS A 115 -25.60 -12.08 10.36
C HIS A 115 -25.14 -13.35 11.09
N VAL A 116 -23.94 -13.85 10.75
CA VAL A 116 -23.28 -14.99 11.41
C VAL A 116 -22.30 -14.47 12.44
N ASP A 117 -21.32 -13.65 12.01
CA ASP A 117 -20.31 -13.05 12.86
C ASP A 117 -19.69 -11.81 12.16
N GLU A 118 -19.43 -10.77 12.92
CA GLU A 118 -18.76 -9.56 12.46
C GLU A 118 -17.25 -9.77 12.21
N HIS A 119 -16.69 -10.83 12.79
CA HIS A 119 -15.24 -11.11 12.81
C HIS A 119 -14.65 -11.19 11.41
N HIS A 120 -15.24 -11.98 10.51
CA HIS A 120 -14.74 -12.16 9.15
C HIS A 120 -14.74 -10.84 8.36
N THR A 121 -15.82 -10.06 8.51
CA THR A 121 -15.95 -8.75 7.87
C THR A 121 -14.84 -7.79 8.32
N ILE A 122 -14.56 -7.72 9.61
CA ILE A 122 -13.53 -6.83 10.18
C ILE A 122 -12.13 -7.29 9.78
N GLU A 123 -11.82 -8.58 9.96
CA GLU A 123 -10.49 -9.13 9.68
C GLU A 123 -10.12 -9.02 8.20
N ASP A 124 -10.99 -9.49 7.32
CA ASP A 124 -10.73 -9.49 5.87
C ASP A 124 -10.68 -8.06 5.31
N SER A 125 -11.52 -7.15 5.81
CA SER A 125 -11.46 -5.73 5.42
C SER A 125 -10.16 -5.08 5.88
N ALA A 126 -9.70 -5.36 7.10
CA ALA A 126 -8.43 -4.85 7.60
C ALA A 126 -7.24 -5.39 6.80
N LEU A 127 -7.25 -6.67 6.42
CA LEU A 127 -6.23 -7.28 5.57
C LEU A 127 -6.20 -6.65 4.17
N ALA A 128 -7.36 -6.48 3.56
CA ALA A 128 -7.48 -5.87 2.22
C ALA A 128 -7.04 -4.40 2.24
N PHE A 129 -7.43 -3.64 3.27
CA PHE A 129 -7.00 -2.26 3.46
C PHE A 129 -5.48 -2.15 3.67
N GLY A 130 -4.90 -2.98 4.55
CA GLY A 130 -3.46 -3.03 4.77
C GLY A 130 -2.68 -3.36 3.49
N GLU A 131 -3.19 -4.28 2.67
CA GLU A 131 -2.58 -4.62 1.37
C GLU A 131 -2.67 -3.44 0.39
N ALA A 132 -3.82 -2.75 0.30
CA ALA A 132 -3.99 -1.58 -0.56
C ALA A 132 -3.06 -0.44 -0.15
N MET A 133 -2.97 -0.15 1.15
CA MET A 133 -2.03 0.82 1.71
C MET A 133 -0.58 0.49 1.34
N ARG A 134 -0.17 -0.77 1.52
CA ARG A 134 1.17 -1.23 1.16
C ARG A 134 1.45 -1.06 -0.34
N LYS A 135 0.49 -1.43 -1.20
CA LYS A 135 0.64 -1.30 -2.66
C LYS A 135 0.72 0.16 -3.08
N ALA A 136 -0.16 1.02 -2.57
CA ALA A 136 -0.15 2.46 -2.86
C ALA A 136 1.16 3.10 -2.41
N TRP A 137 1.65 2.73 -1.23
CA TRP A 137 2.92 3.20 -0.70
C TRP A 137 4.12 2.75 -1.53
N LEU A 138 4.13 1.49 -1.98
CA LEU A 138 5.21 0.91 -2.78
C LEU A 138 5.16 1.34 -4.26
N ALA A 139 4.02 1.81 -4.75
CA ALA A 139 3.89 2.35 -6.10
C ALA A 139 4.82 3.55 -6.33
N ASP A 140 5.12 4.30 -5.26
CA ASP A 140 6.12 5.36 -5.24
C ASP A 140 7.51 4.80 -4.92
N GLY A 141 8.17 4.25 -5.93
CA GLY A 141 9.46 3.56 -5.79
C GLY A 141 10.61 4.35 -5.17
N LEU A 142 10.51 5.67 -5.01
CA LEU A 142 11.60 6.53 -4.53
C LEU A 142 11.31 7.20 -3.18
N ARG A 143 10.04 7.40 -2.80
CA ARG A 143 9.67 8.07 -1.54
C ARG A 143 9.63 7.15 -0.34
N SER A 144 9.41 5.85 -0.53
CA SER A 144 9.31 4.91 0.58
C SER A 144 10.70 4.53 1.12
N GLY A 145 11.18 5.27 2.08
CA GLY A 145 12.28 4.81 2.93
C GLY A 145 11.86 3.55 3.70
N ALA A 146 12.80 2.61 3.91
CA ALA A 146 12.58 1.31 4.55
C ALA A 146 11.92 1.35 5.95
N GLY A 147 11.84 2.52 6.59
CA GLY A 147 11.26 2.69 7.92
C GLY A 147 9.74 2.57 8.01
N TRP A 148 9.01 2.76 6.91
CA TRP A 148 7.55 2.77 6.94
C TRP A 148 6.90 1.40 6.78
N ASN A 149 7.60 0.42 6.21
CA ASN A 149 7.11 -0.97 6.18
C ASN A 149 6.89 -1.55 7.58
N LEU A 150 7.72 -1.14 8.55
CA LEU A 150 7.57 -1.53 9.95
C LEU A 150 6.34 -0.86 10.61
N ILE A 151 6.07 0.39 10.27
CA ILE A 151 4.95 1.15 10.86
C ILE A 151 3.61 0.65 10.30
N ALA A 152 3.49 0.43 9.00
CA ALA A 152 2.27 -0.10 8.40
C ALA A 152 1.95 -1.51 8.92
N GLN A 153 2.94 -2.39 9.04
CA GLN A 153 2.75 -3.72 9.63
C GLN A 153 2.44 -3.67 11.13
N GLN A 154 3.04 -2.75 11.88
CA GLN A 154 2.83 -2.68 13.33
C GLN A 154 1.60 -1.89 13.74
N VAL A 155 1.21 -0.86 12.99
CA VAL A 155 0.08 0.00 13.35
C VAL A 155 -1.26 -0.60 12.91
N PHE A 156 -1.31 -1.31 11.78
CA PHE A 156 -2.57 -1.81 11.23
C PHE A 156 -2.86 -3.29 11.49
N VAL A 157 -1.85 -4.11 11.71
CA VAL A 157 -2.03 -5.56 11.87
C VAL A 157 -2.00 -5.99 13.33
N MET A 158 -1.46 -5.20 14.23
CA MET A 158 -1.28 -5.59 15.63
C MET A 158 -2.35 -5.19 16.67
N PRO A 159 -3.12 -4.11 16.52
CA PRO A 159 -4.01 -3.75 17.62
C PRO A 159 -5.32 -4.49 17.67
N VAL A 160 -5.74 -5.16 16.58
CA VAL A 160 -7.15 -5.50 16.51
C VAL A 160 -7.50 -6.78 17.25
N LEU A 161 -6.71 -7.83 17.18
CA LEU A 161 -7.09 -9.08 17.85
C LEU A 161 -5.86 -10.00 18.09
N ARG A 162 -5.33 -10.03 19.27
CA ARG A 162 -4.43 -11.10 19.70
C ARG A 162 -5.25 -12.21 20.34
N ARG A 163 -5.35 -13.36 19.68
CA ARG A 163 -5.87 -14.56 20.30
C ARG A 163 -4.85 -15.06 21.31
N MET A 164 -5.23 -15.07 22.57
CA MET A 164 -4.37 -15.59 23.64
C MET A 164 -4.42 -17.13 23.65
N PRO A 165 -3.41 -17.82 24.23
CA PRO A 165 -3.38 -19.27 24.32
C PRO A 165 -4.58 -19.88 25.05
N ASP A 166 -5.31 -19.07 25.83
CA ASP A 166 -6.54 -19.44 26.56
C ASP A 166 -7.81 -19.31 25.70
N GLY A 167 -7.67 -18.95 24.41
CA GLY A 167 -8.78 -18.79 23.47
C GLY A 167 -9.51 -17.44 23.60
N GLN A 168 -9.12 -16.57 24.53
CA GLN A 168 -9.72 -15.24 24.65
C GLN A 168 -9.09 -14.25 23.68
N VAL A 169 -9.93 -13.34 23.15
CA VAL A 169 -9.51 -12.23 22.31
C VAL A 169 -9.38 -10.99 23.18
N ARG A 170 -8.19 -10.39 23.23
CA ARG A 170 -7.98 -9.12 23.94
C ARG A 170 -7.63 -8.03 22.95
N THR A 171 -8.33 -6.89 23.07
CA THR A 171 -7.96 -5.65 22.40
C THR A 171 -6.79 -5.04 23.18
N GLY A 172 -5.63 -4.95 22.53
CA GLY A 172 -4.44 -4.43 23.18
C GLY A 172 -4.41 -2.91 23.29
N ALA A 173 -5.15 -2.38 24.25
CA ALA A 173 -4.89 -1.05 24.77
C ALA A 173 -4.55 -1.24 26.26
N GLY A 174 -3.28 -1.44 26.58
CA GLY A 174 -2.90 -1.38 27.98
C GLY A 174 -1.74 -2.22 28.49
N ASP A 175 -1.15 -3.11 27.72
CA ASP A 175 -0.02 -3.87 28.23
C ASP A 175 1.28 -3.41 27.60
N THR A 176 2.11 -2.82 28.42
CA THR A 176 3.51 -2.48 28.16
C THR A 176 4.27 -3.72 27.67
N TRP A 177 4.91 -3.55 26.54
CA TRP A 177 5.84 -4.52 25.98
C TRP A 177 7.04 -4.68 26.91
N GLY A 178 7.15 -5.84 27.56
CA GLY A 178 8.36 -6.32 28.20
C GLY A 178 9.13 -7.21 27.27
#